data_00362c4efd01a70aae6ce852ec3856ff
#
_entry.id   00362c4efd01a70aae6ce852ec3856ff
#
_cell.length_a   1.000
_cell.length_b   1.000
_cell.length_c   1.000
_cell.angle_alpha   90.00
_cell.angle_beta   90.00
_cell.angle_gamma   90.00
#
_symmetry.space_group_name_H-M   'P 1'
#
loop_
_entity.id
_entity.type
_entity.pdbx_description
1 polymer ?
#
loop_
_entity_poly.entity_id
_entity_poly.type
_entity_poly.pdbx_seq_one_letter_code
_entity_poly.pdbx_strand_id
1 'polypeptide(L)'
;MDLYNYNDLAAFGGAGNVADVLKAMEAGLQTGMQYNDQINNGGGLKVESLDAYIKVLANRLNQLVVYNEMPKQRIENTVHQYNQLYKYGEEIGIFNLEGETPEETDTQYIRKSIISKFMGVTGQVTDPAMLAKLAGGMNMYTREVQNKTTLLLTLIDTRLTDADSTCIAEQFDGIFRQHMMGVAATDRGSTEGMSTEQILDAYYGSQAVIDAQNGILTDALVEDAADRVVNVYNGYIDRIVSAPVVFNNYVKKFHESKRVVVGMSNSVVGATMGQSVNDIMTQFGKVAVKTDKFFDVRRPIKASATASSPKAPGIPVAGGTKSAVVADTKTNFVLHAGSYGYLVTAKNRYGESAPLKLTDTALAVAANQSVDLQFTAPVGGAYAPTCYVIYRTKKVTALTDTTEYYPIFTIPASMLAAGYDGAAATKVRDRNRIIAGTKSALIYYNDSQINEYLQFGDTRKLDFAITAPSRRFAILNYGTPCLYQPAKICRIINIGDEGLGA
;
A
#
# COMPACT_ATOMS: atom_id res chain seq x y z
N MET A 1 -14.72 -13.09 2.86
CA MET A 1 -15.48 -11.96 3.40
C MET A 1 -16.92 -12.44 3.49
N ASP A 2 -17.28 -13.07 4.58
CA ASP A 2 -18.67 -13.41 4.87
C ASP A 2 -19.36 -12.10 5.24
N LEU A 3 -20.04 -11.54 4.25
CA LEU A 3 -20.91 -10.39 4.42
C LEU A 3 -22.21 -10.93 5.07
N TYR A 4 -22.33 -10.68 6.36
CA TYR A 4 -23.56 -10.84 7.14
C TYR A 4 -24.12 -12.26 7.21
N ASN A 5 -23.80 -12.92 8.30
CA ASN A 5 -24.58 -14.07 8.73
C ASN A 5 -26.04 -13.61 8.88
N TYR A 6 -26.97 -14.35 8.30
CA TYR A 6 -28.40 -14.08 8.31
C TYR A 6 -28.99 -13.84 9.73
N ASN A 7 -28.28 -14.29 10.76
CA ASN A 7 -28.63 -14.09 12.15
C ASN A 7 -28.27 -12.72 12.73
N ASP A 8 -27.39 -11.94 12.06
CA ASP A 8 -27.01 -10.61 12.56
C ASP A 8 -28.03 -9.52 12.21
N LEU A 9 -28.94 -9.79 11.27
CA LEU A 9 -30.08 -8.90 10.99
C LEU A 9 -31.10 -8.85 12.16
N ALA A 10 -31.11 -9.85 12.99
CA ALA A 10 -31.99 -9.91 14.18
C ALA A 10 -31.49 -9.00 15.33
N ALA A 11 -30.25 -8.54 15.29
CA ALA A 11 -29.64 -7.68 16.32
C ALA A 11 -29.89 -6.17 16.11
N PHE A 12 -30.34 -5.74 14.94
CA PHE A 12 -30.81 -4.38 14.72
C PHE A 12 -32.25 -4.24 15.25
N GLY A 13 -32.35 -4.04 16.56
CA GLY A 13 -33.60 -3.91 17.28
C GLY A 13 -34.51 -2.81 16.75
N GLY A 14 -35.59 -3.22 16.22
CA GLY A 14 -36.74 -2.45 15.88
C GLY A 14 -37.79 -3.37 15.34
N ALA A 15 -38.68 -3.86 16.17
CA ALA A 15 -39.98 -4.48 15.96
C ALA A 15 -40.40 -4.73 14.48
N GLY A 16 -39.70 -5.57 13.81
CA GLY A 16 -40.03 -6.09 12.50
C GLY A 16 -39.23 -7.37 12.33
N ASN A 17 -39.78 -8.46 12.84
CA ASN A 17 -39.18 -9.78 12.70
C ASN A 17 -38.84 -10.01 11.22
N VAL A 18 -37.63 -10.48 10.90
CA VAL A 18 -37.30 -10.97 9.54
C VAL A 18 -38.37 -11.94 9.03
N ALA A 19 -39.01 -12.69 9.93
CA ALA A 19 -40.18 -13.48 9.64
C ALA A 19 -41.39 -12.63 9.16
N ASP A 20 -41.56 -11.40 9.61
CA ASP A 20 -42.64 -10.52 9.17
C ASP A 20 -42.34 -9.87 7.83
N VAL A 21 -41.04 -9.59 7.55
CA VAL A 21 -40.57 -9.14 6.22
C VAL A 21 -40.69 -10.28 5.21
N LEU A 22 -40.30 -11.50 5.59
CA LEU A 22 -40.45 -12.67 4.74
C LEU A 22 -41.94 -13.02 4.53
N LYS A 23 -42.78 -12.91 5.55
CA LYS A 23 -44.23 -13.05 5.40
C LYS A 23 -44.83 -11.96 4.52
N ALA A 24 -44.34 -10.72 4.60
CA ALA A 24 -44.75 -9.65 3.71
C ALA A 24 -44.31 -9.90 2.26
N MET A 25 -43.11 -10.44 2.06
CA MET A 25 -42.61 -10.85 0.73
C MET A 25 -43.40 -12.08 0.21
N GLU A 26 -43.66 -13.10 1.05
CA GLU A 26 -44.48 -14.25 0.68
C GLU A 26 -45.92 -13.83 0.42
N ALA A 27 -46.48 -12.92 1.21
CA ALA A 27 -47.82 -12.39 0.99
C ALA A 27 -47.87 -11.61 -0.34
N GLY A 28 -46.81 -10.85 -0.69
CA GLY A 28 -46.68 -10.18 -1.99
C GLY A 28 -46.59 -11.16 -3.17
N LEU A 29 -45.96 -12.32 -2.99
CA LEU A 29 -45.84 -13.36 -4.02
C LEU A 29 -47.08 -14.22 -4.15
N GLN A 30 -47.76 -14.51 -3.02
CA GLN A 30 -48.94 -15.40 -3.03
C GLN A 30 -50.24 -14.70 -3.36
N THR A 31 -50.36 -13.40 -3.06
CA THR A 31 -51.60 -12.65 -3.32
C THR A 31 -51.88 -12.45 -4.82
N GLY A 32 -50.87 -12.52 -5.69
CA GLY A 32 -51.09 -12.52 -7.14
C GLY A 32 -51.80 -13.76 -7.69
N MET A 33 -51.91 -14.83 -6.92
CA MET A 33 -52.50 -16.10 -7.33
C MET A 33 -53.82 -16.43 -6.65
N GLN A 34 -54.25 -15.68 -5.65
CA GLN A 34 -55.54 -15.92 -4.98
C GLN A 34 -56.65 -15.11 -5.62
N TYR A 35 -57.61 -15.83 -6.17
CA TYR A 35 -58.79 -15.31 -6.90
C TYR A 35 -59.73 -14.43 -6.04
N ASN A 36 -59.45 -14.28 -4.74
CA ASN A 36 -60.29 -13.57 -3.78
C ASN A 36 -59.63 -12.32 -3.16
N ASP A 37 -58.56 -11.82 -3.75
CA ASP A 37 -57.96 -10.62 -3.17
C ASP A 37 -58.76 -9.40 -3.51
N GLN A 38 -59.40 -8.84 -2.48
CA GLN A 38 -60.21 -7.64 -2.64
C GLN A 38 -59.34 -6.44 -3.02
N ILE A 39 -59.83 -5.65 -3.95
CA ILE A 39 -59.20 -4.41 -4.44
C ILE A 39 -58.75 -3.50 -3.29
N ASN A 40 -59.34 -3.61 -2.10
CA ASN A 40 -59.02 -2.78 -0.93
C ASN A 40 -57.63 -3.04 -0.33
N ASN A 41 -57.00 -4.20 -0.56
CA ASN A 41 -55.67 -4.51 -0.09
C ASN A 41 -54.55 -4.29 -1.13
N GLY A 42 -54.94 -3.90 -2.39
CA GLY A 42 -53.99 -3.57 -3.44
C GLY A 42 -53.17 -4.71 -3.97
N GLY A 43 -53.32 -5.95 -3.50
CA GLY A 43 -52.70 -7.21 -3.96
C GLY A 43 -51.56 -7.04 -4.97
N GLY A 44 -51.71 -7.61 -6.15
CA GLY A 44 -50.72 -7.53 -7.24
C GLY A 44 -50.47 -6.15 -7.82
N LEU A 45 -51.27 -5.13 -7.41
CA LEU A 45 -51.03 -3.73 -7.81
C LEU A 45 -50.09 -2.97 -6.85
N LYS A 46 -49.75 -3.53 -5.67
CA LYS A 46 -48.74 -2.94 -4.77
C LYS A 46 -47.36 -3.14 -5.35
N VAL A 47 -46.79 -2.02 -5.78
CA VAL A 47 -45.37 -2.00 -6.15
C VAL A 47 -44.57 -1.72 -4.89
N GLU A 48 -43.62 -2.62 -4.58
CA GLU A 48 -42.68 -2.39 -3.48
C GLU A 48 -41.92 -1.10 -3.69
N SER A 49 -41.73 -0.33 -2.62
CA SER A 49 -40.98 0.91 -2.66
C SER A 49 -39.49 0.58 -2.85
N LEU A 50 -39.00 0.76 -4.07
CA LEU A 50 -37.60 0.65 -4.38
C LEU A 50 -36.99 2.05 -4.49
N ASP A 51 -35.88 2.31 -3.77
CA ASP A 51 -35.16 3.57 -3.89
C ASP A 51 -34.74 3.80 -5.34
N ALA A 52 -35.07 4.96 -5.90
CA ALA A 52 -34.69 5.36 -7.25
C ALA A 52 -33.16 5.55 -7.38
N TYR A 53 -32.46 5.76 -6.27
CA TYR A 53 -31.02 5.98 -6.23
C TYR A 53 -30.29 4.80 -5.60
N ILE A 54 -29.21 4.36 -6.25
CA ILE A 54 -28.34 3.34 -5.68
C ILE A 54 -27.40 3.99 -4.68
N LYS A 55 -27.48 3.55 -3.43
CA LYS A 55 -26.58 3.97 -2.36
C LYS A 55 -25.24 3.24 -2.51
N VAL A 56 -24.17 3.98 -2.80
CA VAL A 56 -22.83 3.40 -2.98
C VAL A 56 -22.16 3.26 -1.62
N LEU A 57 -22.07 2.02 -1.12
CA LEU A 57 -21.41 1.72 0.15
C LEU A 57 -19.88 1.84 0.07
N ALA A 58 -19.28 1.65 -1.11
CA ALA A 58 -17.85 1.62 -1.32
C ALA A 58 -17.39 2.77 -2.23
N ASN A 59 -17.58 4.02 -1.81
CA ASN A 59 -17.03 5.16 -2.55
C ASN A 59 -15.52 5.28 -2.29
N ARG A 60 -14.71 5.20 -3.34
CA ARG A 60 -13.24 5.18 -3.27
C ARG A 60 -12.56 6.35 -3.98
N LEU A 61 -13.28 7.07 -4.85
CA LEU A 61 -12.68 8.09 -5.73
C LEU A 61 -12.04 9.25 -4.98
N ASN A 62 -12.64 9.71 -3.89
CA ASN A 62 -12.14 10.85 -3.11
C ASN A 62 -10.94 10.51 -2.21
N GLN A 63 -10.47 9.26 -2.24
CA GLN A 63 -9.40 8.76 -1.37
C GLN A 63 -8.14 8.39 -2.15
N LEU A 64 -8.13 8.62 -3.47
CA LEU A 64 -6.99 8.39 -4.37
C LEU A 64 -6.17 9.68 -4.46
N VAL A 65 -5.29 9.92 -3.48
CA VAL A 65 -4.57 11.19 -3.40
C VAL A 65 -3.26 11.13 -4.17
N VAL A 66 -2.46 10.08 -3.96
CA VAL A 66 -1.13 9.97 -4.56
C VAL A 66 -1.20 9.93 -6.08
N TYR A 67 -2.04 9.07 -6.64
CA TYR A 67 -2.19 8.95 -8.09
C TYR A 67 -2.73 10.22 -8.75
N ASN A 68 -3.69 10.90 -8.10
CA ASN A 68 -4.32 12.09 -8.68
C ASN A 68 -3.41 13.31 -8.66
N GLU A 69 -2.62 13.48 -7.60
CA GLU A 69 -1.76 14.64 -7.42
C GLU A 69 -0.38 14.49 -8.09
N MET A 70 0.06 13.27 -8.40
CA MET A 70 1.32 13.02 -9.09
C MET A 70 1.29 13.64 -10.50
N PRO A 71 2.30 14.43 -10.89
CA PRO A 71 2.43 14.93 -12.26
C PRO A 71 2.40 13.79 -13.28
N LYS A 72 1.76 14.00 -14.42
CA LYS A 72 1.60 12.97 -15.45
C LYS A 72 2.27 13.42 -16.74
N GLN A 73 3.15 12.59 -17.26
CA GLN A 73 3.83 12.82 -18.53
C GLN A 73 3.46 11.73 -19.54
N ARG A 74 3.20 12.14 -20.76
CA ARG A 74 2.99 11.19 -21.88
C ARG A 74 4.32 10.80 -22.48
N ILE A 75 4.54 9.49 -22.63
CA ILE A 75 5.69 8.90 -23.29
C ILE A 75 5.31 8.30 -24.64
N GLU A 76 6.23 8.34 -25.60
CA GLU A 76 5.99 7.84 -26.96
C GLU A 76 6.38 6.37 -27.14
N ASN A 77 7.29 5.87 -26.29
CA ASN A 77 7.76 4.48 -26.35
C ASN A 77 7.51 3.74 -25.03
N THR A 78 7.49 2.41 -25.10
CA THR A 78 7.32 1.55 -23.92
C THR A 78 8.50 1.61 -22.95
N VAL A 79 9.68 2.00 -23.43
CA VAL A 79 10.89 2.19 -22.61
C VAL A 79 11.21 3.68 -22.56
N HIS A 80 11.14 4.25 -21.37
CA HIS A 80 11.58 5.63 -21.11
C HIS A 80 12.99 5.61 -20.57
N GLN A 81 13.89 6.40 -21.19
CA GLN A 81 15.28 6.53 -20.74
C GLN A 81 15.54 7.96 -20.33
N TYR A 82 16.26 8.12 -19.22
CA TYR A 82 16.69 9.42 -18.73
C TYR A 82 18.13 9.36 -18.21
N ASN A 83 18.82 10.49 -18.27
CA ASN A 83 20.17 10.64 -17.74
C ASN A 83 20.08 11.29 -16.36
N GLN A 84 20.80 10.74 -15.41
CA GLN A 84 20.91 11.27 -14.06
C GLN A 84 22.37 11.65 -13.80
N LEU A 85 22.59 12.90 -13.39
CA LEU A 85 23.86 13.36 -12.86
C LEU A 85 23.94 12.90 -11.39
N TYR A 86 24.93 12.10 -11.04
CA TYR A 86 25.08 11.64 -9.65
C TYR A 86 26.32 12.20 -8.96
N LYS A 87 27.32 12.72 -9.72
CA LYS A 87 28.50 13.35 -9.17
C LYS A 87 28.98 14.51 -10.08
N TYR A 88 29.27 15.66 -9.49
CA TYR A 88 29.78 16.83 -10.23
C TYR A 88 31.26 16.73 -10.59
N GLY A 89 31.98 15.80 -10.02
CA GLY A 89 33.41 15.60 -10.13
C GLY A 89 34.02 15.25 -8.78
N GLU A 90 35.31 15.12 -8.72
CA GLU A 90 36.06 14.92 -7.47
C GLU A 90 36.34 16.25 -6.79
N GLU A 91 36.36 16.27 -5.46
CA GLU A 91 36.80 17.44 -4.70
C GLU A 91 38.31 17.53 -4.78
N ILE A 92 38.80 18.33 -5.73
CA ILE A 92 40.21 18.69 -5.83
C ILE A 92 40.43 20.09 -5.28
N GLY A 93 41.70 20.41 -4.95
CA GLY A 93 42.08 21.74 -4.49
C GLY A 93 41.72 22.80 -5.54
N ILE A 94 40.92 23.78 -5.14
CA ILE A 94 40.51 24.90 -6.01
C ILE A 94 41.52 26.04 -6.01
N PHE A 95 42.53 25.97 -5.14
CA PHE A 95 43.57 27.01 -5.01
C PHE A 95 44.80 26.56 -5.75
N ASN A 96 45.22 27.38 -6.73
CA ASN A 96 46.38 27.13 -7.57
C ASN A 96 47.40 28.27 -7.37
N LEU A 97 48.68 28.00 -7.67
CA LEU A 97 49.68 29.01 -7.71
C LEU A 97 49.48 29.92 -8.92
N GLU A 98 50.04 31.13 -8.86
CA GLU A 98 49.98 32.05 -9.97
C GLU A 98 50.67 31.45 -11.20
N GLY A 99 49.91 31.29 -12.29
CA GLY A 99 50.40 30.68 -13.55
C GLY A 99 50.25 29.16 -13.62
N GLU A 100 49.69 28.50 -12.62
CA GLU A 100 49.37 27.06 -12.63
C GLU A 100 48.02 26.78 -13.29
N THR A 101 47.93 25.69 -14.04
CA THR A 101 46.67 25.26 -14.63
C THR A 101 45.85 24.44 -13.61
N PRO A 102 44.57 24.76 -13.34
CA PRO A 102 43.71 23.93 -12.49
C PRO A 102 43.60 22.50 -12.97
N GLU A 103 43.50 21.58 -12.05
CA GLU A 103 43.23 20.16 -12.38
C GLU A 103 41.85 19.97 -13.00
N GLU A 104 41.78 19.10 -13.99
CA GLU A 104 40.53 18.78 -14.67
C GLU A 104 39.72 17.72 -13.85
N THR A 105 38.42 17.96 -13.74
CA THR A 105 37.50 16.99 -13.11
C THR A 105 36.36 16.68 -14.05
N ASP A 106 35.96 15.39 -14.11
CA ASP A 106 34.86 14.94 -14.95
C ASP A 106 33.56 14.77 -14.17
N THR A 107 32.49 15.31 -14.74
CA THR A 107 31.14 15.06 -14.23
C THR A 107 30.67 13.66 -14.61
N GLN A 108 30.00 12.97 -13.67
CA GLN A 108 29.58 11.58 -13.86
C GLN A 108 28.07 11.47 -14.05
N TYR A 109 27.68 10.87 -15.17
CA TYR A 109 26.29 10.63 -15.55
C TYR A 109 26.00 9.16 -15.65
N ILE A 110 24.79 8.78 -15.25
CA ILE A 110 24.26 7.43 -15.46
C ILE A 110 22.98 7.50 -16.26
N ARG A 111 22.81 6.60 -17.22
CA ARG A 111 21.56 6.44 -17.95
C ARG A 111 20.72 5.37 -17.28
N LYS A 112 19.49 5.73 -16.89
CA LYS A 112 18.50 4.82 -16.34
C LYS A 112 17.36 4.62 -17.33
N SER A 113 16.73 3.46 -17.27
CA SER A 113 15.58 3.11 -18.10
C SER A 113 14.45 2.58 -17.24
N ILE A 114 13.23 2.97 -17.57
CA ILE A 114 12.00 2.49 -16.95
C ILE A 114 11.09 1.95 -18.05
N ILE A 115 10.45 0.82 -17.79
CA ILE A 115 9.55 0.15 -18.73
C ILE A 115 8.11 0.40 -18.31
N SER A 116 7.30 0.94 -19.24
CA SER A 116 5.87 1.09 -19.04
C SER A 116 5.19 -0.28 -18.95
N LYS A 117 4.33 -0.46 -17.96
CA LYS A 117 3.58 -1.69 -17.73
C LYS A 117 2.12 -1.56 -18.16
N PHE A 118 1.54 -2.69 -18.52
CA PHE A 118 0.20 -2.75 -19.09
C PHE A 118 -0.78 -3.23 -18.02
N MET A 119 -1.74 -2.37 -17.69
CA MET A 119 -2.74 -2.65 -16.66
C MET A 119 -4.12 -2.60 -17.27
N GLY A 120 -5.01 -3.47 -16.84
CA GLY A 120 -6.37 -3.48 -17.33
C GLY A 120 -7.32 -4.30 -16.47
N VAL A 121 -8.59 -3.94 -16.56
CA VAL A 121 -9.69 -4.66 -15.92
C VAL A 121 -10.76 -4.91 -16.96
N THR A 122 -11.28 -6.13 -17.00
CA THR A 122 -12.37 -6.50 -17.90
C THR A 122 -13.71 -6.49 -17.18
N GLY A 123 -14.75 -6.11 -17.89
CA GLY A 123 -16.14 -6.22 -17.47
C GLY A 123 -16.97 -6.93 -18.52
N GLN A 124 -18.08 -7.53 -18.10
CA GLN A 124 -19.05 -8.18 -18.97
C GLN A 124 -20.46 -7.88 -18.47
N VAL A 125 -21.37 -7.53 -19.39
CA VAL A 125 -22.79 -7.34 -19.10
C VAL A 125 -23.58 -8.16 -20.11
N THR A 126 -24.56 -8.94 -19.64
CA THR A 126 -25.44 -9.73 -20.52
C THR A 126 -26.53 -8.87 -21.14
N ASP A 127 -26.98 -9.22 -22.34
CA ASP A 127 -28.05 -8.49 -23.04
C ASP A 127 -29.36 -8.40 -22.24
N PRO A 128 -29.84 -9.46 -21.57
CA PRO A 128 -31.03 -9.35 -20.72
C PRO A 128 -30.86 -8.32 -19.57
N ALA A 129 -29.66 -8.20 -18.99
CA ALA A 129 -29.38 -7.21 -17.95
C ALA A 129 -29.34 -5.77 -18.50
N MET A 130 -29.04 -5.58 -19.79
CA MET A 130 -29.09 -4.27 -20.44
C MET A 130 -30.52 -3.85 -20.80
N LEU A 131 -31.38 -4.81 -21.10
CA LEU A 131 -32.79 -4.56 -21.41
C LEU A 131 -33.65 -4.37 -20.17
N ALA A 132 -33.24 -4.94 -19.03
CA ALA A 132 -33.97 -4.81 -17.78
C ALA A 132 -33.98 -3.34 -17.29
N LYS A 133 -35.14 -2.89 -16.82
CA LYS A 133 -35.27 -1.57 -16.18
C LYS A 133 -34.66 -1.66 -14.77
N LEU A 134 -33.56 -0.98 -14.58
CA LEU A 134 -32.82 -0.99 -13.31
C LEU A 134 -33.24 0.18 -12.42
N ALA A 135 -33.16 -0.03 -11.11
CA ALA A 135 -33.24 1.05 -10.14
C ALA A 135 -32.11 2.07 -10.38
N GLY A 136 -32.45 3.36 -10.35
CA GLY A 136 -31.50 4.46 -10.54
C GLY A 136 -31.35 4.97 -11.97
N GLY A 137 -32.13 4.49 -12.94
CA GLY A 137 -32.28 5.13 -14.27
C GLY A 137 -31.07 5.06 -15.19
N MET A 138 -29.92 4.54 -14.76
CA MET A 138 -28.73 4.43 -15.60
C MET A 138 -28.69 3.08 -16.32
N ASN A 139 -28.14 3.07 -17.53
CA ASN A 139 -27.86 1.84 -18.25
C ASN A 139 -26.83 0.99 -17.49
N MET A 140 -27.10 -0.32 -17.32
CA MET A 140 -26.22 -1.26 -16.61
C MET A 140 -24.78 -1.26 -17.14
N TYR A 141 -24.66 -1.15 -18.46
CA TYR A 141 -23.35 -1.12 -19.13
C TYR A 141 -22.52 0.10 -18.70
N THR A 142 -23.11 1.29 -18.74
CA THR A 142 -22.44 2.55 -18.34
C THR A 142 -21.99 2.48 -16.89
N ARG A 143 -22.87 1.94 -16.01
CA ARG A 143 -22.55 1.76 -14.60
C ARG A 143 -21.40 0.80 -14.36
N GLU A 144 -21.40 -0.32 -15.05
CA GLU A 144 -20.33 -1.31 -14.93
C GLU A 144 -18.99 -0.74 -15.42
N VAL A 145 -18.99 0.07 -16.50
CA VAL A 145 -17.80 0.81 -16.94
C VAL A 145 -17.27 1.73 -15.85
N GLN A 146 -18.15 2.52 -15.19
CA GLN A 146 -17.73 3.39 -14.09
C GLN A 146 -17.16 2.60 -12.91
N ASN A 147 -17.82 1.50 -12.52
CA ASN A 147 -17.35 0.64 -11.43
C ASN A 147 -15.96 0.04 -11.72
N LYS A 148 -15.75 -0.45 -12.95
CA LYS A 148 -14.44 -1.01 -13.36
C LYS A 148 -13.36 0.06 -13.49
N THR A 149 -13.70 1.28 -13.90
CA THR A 149 -12.75 2.41 -13.89
C THR A 149 -12.32 2.74 -12.47
N THR A 150 -13.26 2.85 -11.54
CA THR A 150 -12.96 3.10 -10.13
C THR A 150 -12.10 1.97 -9.53
N LEU A 151 -12.41 0.73 -9.87
CA LEU A 151 -11.62 -0.43 -9.44
C LEU A 151 -10.18 -0.36 -9.96
N LEU A 152 -9.99 -0.09 -11.27
CA LEU A 152 -8.66 0.02 -11.87
C LEU A 152 -7.83 1.12 -11.21
N LEU A 153 -8.39 2.32 -11.04
CA LEU A 153 -7.70 3.44 -10.39
C LEU A 153 -7.32 3.11 -8.94
N THR A 154 -8.22 2.47 -8.18
CA THR A 154 -7.94 2.03 -6.80
C THR A 154 -6.79 1.00 -6.74
N LEU A 155 -6.75 0.08 -7.70
CA LEU A 155 -5.69 -0.92 -7.77
C LEU A 155 -4.34 -0.28 -8.14
N ILE A 156 -4.34 0.69 -9.06
CA ILE A 156 -3.13 1.44 -9.43
C ILE A 156 -2.60 2.18 -8.20
N ASP A 157 -3.44 2.95 -7.51
CA ASP A 157 -3.02 3.73 -6.35
C ASP A 157 -2.46 2.86 -5.21
N THR A 158 -3.12 1.73 -4.92
CA THR A 158 -2.61 0.75 -3.94
C THR A 158 -1.24 0.20 -4.35
N ARG A 159 -1.01 -0.01 -5.66
CA ARG A 159 0.25 -0.57 -6.17
C ARG A 159 1.35 0.49 -6.35
N LEU A 160 1.00 1.77 -6.42
CA LEU A 160 2.00 2.84 -6.49
C LEU A 160 3.01 2.78 -5.35
N THR A 161 2.61 2.32 -4.17
CA THR A 161 3.50 2.27 -3.00
C THR A 161 4.31 0.98 -2.92
N ASP A 162 3.70 -0.20 -3.10
CA ASP A 162 4.25 -1.50 -2.72
C ASP A 162 4.58 -2.46 -3.87
N ALA A 163 4.32 -2.08 -5.12
CA ALA A 163 4.62 -2.93 -6.27
C ALA A 163 6.13 -3.16 -6.44
N ASP A 164 6.48 -4.37 -6.86
CA ASP A 164 7.88 -4.79 -7.09
C ASP A 164 7.94 -5.71 -8.31
N SER A 165 8.65 -5.27 -9.36
CA SER A 165 8.83 -6.03 -10.60
C SER A 165 9.70 -7.27 -10.41
N THR A 166 10.55 -7.31 -9.39
CA THR A 166 11.33 -8.51 -9.07
C THR A 166 10.48 -9.61 -8.43
N CYS A 167 9.37 -9.22 -7.80
CA CYS A 167 8.38 -10.13 -7.24
C CYS A 167 7.37 -10.61 -8.28
N ILE A 168 6.83 -9.69 -9.07
CA ILE A 168 5.88 -9.99 -10.15
C ILE A 168 6.31 -9.21 -11.38
N ALA A 169 6.87 -9.88 -12.37
CA ALA A 169 7.50 -9.27 -13.55
C ALA A 169 6.55 -8.35 -14.36
N GLU A 170 5.25 -8.61 -14.31
CA GLU A 170 4.25 -7.80 -14.99
C GLU A 170 3.92 -6.48 -14.25
N GLN A 171 4.32 -6.33 -12.99
CA GLN A 171 4.13 -5.10 -12.23
C GLN A 171 5.22 -4.07 -12.55
N PHE A 172 4.89 -2.80 -12.34
CA PHE A 172 5.90 -1.74 -12.29
C PHE A 172 6.57 -1.72 -10.89
N ASP A 173 7.68 -1.01 -10.77
CA ASP A 173 8.30 -0.74 -9.48
C ASP A 173 7.58 0.42 -8.80
N GLY A 174 7.05 0.17 -7.61
CA GLY A 174 6.39 1.18 -6.79
C GLY A 174 7.39 2.17 -6.17
N ILE A 175 6.84 3.24 -5.59
CA ILE A 175 7.61 4.32 -4.98
C ILE A 175 8.61 3.78 -3.94
N PHE A 176 8.19 2.85 -3.08
CA PHE A 176 9.09 2.31 -2.05
C PHE A 176 10.25 1.50 -2.62
N ARG A 177 10.02 0.74 -3.68
CA ARG A 177 11.07 -0.01 -4.37
C ARG A 177 12.05 0.91 -5.06
N GLN A 178 11.56 1.86 -5.86
CA GLN A 178 12.40 2.83 -6.56
C GLN A 178 13.19 3.70 -5.59
N HIS A 179 12.56 4.15 -4.50
CA HIS A 179 13.21 4.90 -3.43
C HIS A 179 14.34 4.08 -2.80
N MET A 180 14.09 2.82 -2.44
CA MET A 180 15.09 1.94 -1.84
C MET A 180 16.30 1.76 -2.77
N MET A 181 16.06 1.41 -4.03
CA MET A 181 17.14 1.17 -4.99
C MET A 181 17.89 2.44 -5.34
N GLY A 182 17.19 3.57 -5.48
CA GLY A 182 17.80 4.85 -5.81
C GLY A 182 18.63 5.44 -4.68
N VAL A 183 18.16 5.34 -3.44
CA VAL A 183 18.92 5.79 -2.26
C VAL A 183 20.15 4.91 -2.03
N ALA A 184 20.02 3.58 -2.13
CA ALA A 184 21.16 2.66 -2.00
C ALA A 184 22.23 2.87 -3.09
N ALA A 185 21.87 3.44 -4.24
CA ALA A 185 22.75 3.71 -5.37
C ALA A 185 23.36 5.13 -5.37
N THR A 186 23.01 6.01 -4.44
CA THR A 186 23.36 7.46 -4.50
C THR A 186 24.86 7.71 -4.71
N ASP A 187 25.73 7.00 -3.99
CA ASP A 187 27.16 7.21 -4.05
C ASP A 187 27.87 6.46 -5.20
N ARG A 188 27.19 5.51 -5.82
CA ARG A 188 27.75 4.62 -6.85
C ARG A 188 27.06 4.74 -8.21
N GLY A 189 25.96 5.48 -8.26
CA GLY A 189 25.09 5.57 -9.45
C GLY A 189 24.27 4.29 -9.73
N SER A 190 24.69 3.11 -9.26
CA SER A 190 24.02 1.84 -9.49
C SER A 190 24.13 0.91 -8.28
N THR A 191 23.15 0.00 -8.11
CA THR A 191 23.19 -1.09 -7.13
C THR A 191 23.74 -2.40 -7.70
N GLU A 192 24.27 -2.37 -8.92
CA GLU A 192 24.82 -3.55 -9.56
C GLU A 192 26.01 -4.12 -8.76
N GLY A 193 26.03 -5.45 -8.58
CA GLY A 193 27.04 -6.13 -7.78
C GLY A 193 26.88 -6.05 -6.26
N MET A 194 25.88 -5.34 -5.74
CA MET A 194 25.59 -5.30 -4.31
C MET A 194 24.74 -6.51 -3.89
N SER A 195 25.07 -7.09 -2.73
CA SER A 195 24.21 -8.08 -2.10
C SER A 195 22.92 -7.43 -1.54
N THR A 196 21.90 -8.26 -1.29
CA THR A 196 20.64 -7.75 -0.67
C THR A 196 20.89 -7.12 0.70
N GLU A 197 21.82 -7.67 1.49
CA GLU A 197 22.23 -7.10 2.77
C GLU A 197 22.83 -5.70 2.59
N GLN A 198 23.74 -5.55 1.65
CA GLN A 198 24.41 -4.27 1.38
C GLN A 198 23.40 -3.20 0.91
N ILE A 199 22.45 -3.55 0.05
CA ILE A 199 21.38 -2.65 -0.39
C ILE A 199 20.51 -2.21 0.79
N LEU A 200 20.11 -3.15 1.63
CA LEU A 200 19.27 -2.85 2.80
C LEU A 200 20.04 -2.02 3.85
N ASP A 201 21.30 -2.35 4.11
CA ASP A 201 22.12 -1.58 5.05
C ASP A 201 22.37 -0.16 4.54
N ALA A 202 22.68 0.02 3.24
CA ALA A 202 22.82 1.33 2.64
C ALA A 202 21.52 2.14 2.69
N TYR A 203 20.38 1.50 2.44
CA TYR A 203 19.08 2.16 2.46
C TYR A 203 18.66 2.59 3.87
N TYR A 204 18.62 1.65 4.83
CA TYR A 204 18.19 1.97 6.20
C TYR A 204 19.19 2.78 7.00
N GLY A 205 20.47 2.77 6.62
CA GLY A 205 21.51 3.63 7.19
C GLY A 205 21.60 5.02 6.54
N SER A 206 20.85 5.27 5.46
CA SER A 206 20.87 6.55 4.74
C SER A 206 20.15 7.66 5.50
N GLN A 207 20.47 8.90 5.15
CA GLN A 207 19.77 10.08 5.67
C GLN A 207 18.36 10.26 5.06
N ALA A 208 18.03 9.56 3.95
CA ALA A 208 16.71 9.60 3.33
C ALA A 208 15.65 8.76 4.06
N VAL A 209 16.05 8.03 5.11
CA VAL A 209 15.14 7.18 5.90
C VAL A 209 15.26 7.55 7.37
N ILE A 210 14.13 7.76 8.04
CA ILE A 210 14.03 8.01 9.47
C ILE A 210 13.20 6.89 10.10
N ASP A 211 13.69 6.29 11.16
CA ASP A 211 12.97 5.26 11.91
C ASP A 211 12.27 5.89 13.11
N ALA A 212 10.94 5.88 13.13
CA ALA A 212 10.11 6.36 14.24
C ALA A 212 9.99 5.35 15.39
N GLN A 213 10.57 4.13 15.25
CA GLN A 213 10.68 3.13 16.31
C GLN A 213 9.34 2.80 17.02
N ASN A 214 8.28 2.59 16.25
CA ASN A 214 6.92 2.38 16.72
C ASN A 214 6.26 3.59 17.43
N GLY A 215 6.97 4.73 17.52
CA GLY A 215 6.42 5.96 18.04
C GLY A 215 5.38 6.59 17.11
N ILE A 216 4.60 7.54 17.66
CA ILE A 216 3.69 8.36 16.85
C ILE A 216 4.49 9.35 16.02
N LEU A 217 3.89 9.83 14.93
CA LEU A 217 4.42 10.97 14.19
C LEU A 217 4.49 12.20 15.12
N THR A 218 5.63 12.87 15.15
CA THR A 218 5.85 14.11 15.92
C THR A 218 6.32 15.23 14.99
N ASP A 219 6.17 16.49 15.41
CA ASP A 219 6.71 17.62 14.66
C ASP A 219 8.22 17.52 14.50
N ALA A 220 8.92 17.05 15.55
CA ALA A 220 10.36 16.85 15.50
C ALA A 220 10.77 15.88 14.39
N LEU A 221 10.04 14.77 14.19
CA LEU A 221 10.31 13.84 13.09
C LEU A 221 10.05 14.47 11.72
N VAL A 222 9.05 15.35 11.60
CA VAL A 222 8.77 16.08 10.37
C VAL A 222 9.85 17.11 10.10
N GLU A 223 10.32 17.82 11.12
CA GLU A 223 11.41 18.79 11.06
C GLU A 223 12.74 18.10 10.67
N ASP A 224 13.08 16.99 11.32
CA ASP A 224 14.27 16.18 10.98
C ASP A 224 14.21 15.66 9.53
N ALA A 225 13.03 15.25 9.06
CA ALA A 225 12.86 14.82 7.69
C ALA A 225 13.02 15.98 6.69
N ALA A 226 12.51 17.15 7.03
CA ALA A 226 12.66 18.37 6.26
C ALA A 226 14.13 18.80 6.18
N ASP A 227 14.84 18.80 7.31
CA ASP A 227 16.25 19.11 7.40
C ASP A 227 17.09 18.19 6.52
N ARG A 228 16.86 16.89 6.57
CA ARG A 228 17.59 15.93 5.72
C ARG A 228 17.33 16.11 4.24
N VAL A 229 16.10 16.41 3.82
CA VAL A 229 15.78 16.67 2.42
C VAL A 229 16.47 17.95 1.94
N VAL A 230 16.45 19.02 2.72
CA VAL A 230 16.96 20.32 2.31
C VAL A 230 18.48 20.40 2.44
N ASN A 231 19.04 20.07 3.61
CA ASN A 231 20.46 20.29 3.90
C ASN A 231 21.37 19.17 3.38
N VAL A 232 20.89 17.92 3.35
CA VAL A 232 21.73 16.80 2.88
C VAL A 232 21.57 16.60 1.37
N TYR A 233 20.33 16.64 0.86
CA TYR A 233 20.05 16.29 -0.53
C TYR A 233 19.70 17.49 -1.42
N ASN A 234 19.80 18.73 -0.92
CA ASN A 234 19.49 19.96 -1.66
C ASN A 234 18.11 19.91 -2.34
N GLY A 235 17.12 19.38 -1.62
CA GLY A 235 15.75 19.28 -2.08
C GLY A 235 14.86 20.39 -1.52
N TYR A 236 13.60 20.34 -1.88
CA TYR A 236 12.53 21.16 -1.31
C TYR A 236 11.45 20.24 -0.73
N ILE A 237 10.58 20.80 0.09
CA ILE A 237 9.44 20.09 0.68
C ILE A 237 8.16 20.92 0.49
N ASP A 238 7.04 20.26 0.18
CA ASP A 238 5.72 20.90 0.12
C ASP A 238 4.64 20.05 0.80
N ARG A 239 4.86 18.75 0.94
CA ARG A 239 3.85 17.82 1.46
C ARG A 239 4.41 16.64 2.24
N ILE A 240 3.53 16.13 3.11
CA ILE A 240 3.69 14.82 3.76
C ILE A 240 2.50 13.94 3.39
N VAL A 241 2.77 12.73 2.92
CA VAL A 241 1.74 11.75 2.56
C VAL A 241 1.84 10.54 3.47
N SER A 242 0.72 10.14 4.07
CA SER A 242 0.63 8.92 4.87
C SER A 242 -0.81 8.40 4.97
N ALA A 243 -0.95 7.23 5.59
CA ALA A 243 -2.27 6.66 5.90
C ALA A 243 -3.04 7.55 6.91
N PRO A 244 -4.38 7.65 6.81
CA PRO A 244 -5.19 8.48 7.71
C PRO A 244 -5.00 8.19 9.20
N VAL A 245 -4.69 6.95 9.56
CA VAL A 245 -4.46 6.52 10.95
C VAL A 245 -3.28 7.26 11.58
N VAL A 246 -2.22 7.55 10.83
CA VAL A 246 -1.03 8.26 11.31
C VAL A 246 -1.39 9.66 11.77
N PHE A 247 -2.10 10.41 10.94
CA PHE A 247 -2.51 11.78 11.28
C PHE A 247 -3.60 11.82 12.35
N ASN A 248 -4.47 10.82 12.41
CA ASN A 248 -5.44 10.69 13.49
C ASN A 248 -4.75 10.49 14.85
N ASN A 249 -3.71 9.65 14.89
CA ASN A 249 -2.91 9.45 16.11
C ASN A 249 -2.12 10.72 16.49
N TYR A 250 -1.58 11.44 15.50
CA TYR A 250 -0.95 12.73 15.71
C TYR A 250 -1.91 13.74 16.37
N VAL A 251 -3.12 13.90 15.79
CA VAL A 251 -4.14 14.82 16.35
C VAL A 251 -4.53 14.42 17.76
N LYS A 252 -4.76 13.13 18.03
CA LYS A 252 -5.11 12.64 19.38
C LYS A 252 -4.06 13.00 20.42
N LYS A 253 -2.77 12.90 20.08
CA LYS A 253 -1.66 13.17 21.03
C LYS A 253 -1.46 14.65 21.26
N PHE A 254 -1.58 15.46 20.23
CA PHE A 254 -1.21 16.89 20.30
C PHE A 254 -2.42 17.84 20.38
N HIS A 255 -3.63 17.31 20.47
CA HIS A 255 -4.85 18.11 20.50
C HIS A 255 -4.86 19.18 21.60
N GLU A 256 -4.39 18.87 22.80
CA GLU A 256 -4.41 19.79 23.91
C GLU A 256 -3.29 20.83 23.86
N SER A 257 -2.09 20.44 23.39
CA SER A 257 -0.90 21.29 23.40
C SER A 257 -0.82 22.26 22.22
N LYS A 258 -1.45 21.94 21.09
CA LYS A 258 -1.35 22.71 19.84
C LYS A 258 -2.65 23.35 19.37
N ARG A 259 -3.59 23.54 20.28
CA ARG A 259 -4.84 24.22 20.00
C ARG A 259 -4.58 25.71 19.70
N VAL A 260 -4.52 26.05 18.42
CA VAL A 260 -4.54 27.46 17.99
C VAL A 260 -5.97 27.97 18.09
N VAL A 261 -6.23 28.83 19.05
CA VAL A 261 -7.48 29.60 19.08
C VAL A 261 -7.35 30.67 18.01
N VAL A 262 -7.88 30.40 16.82
CA VAL A 262 -8.06 31.46 15.82
C VAL A 262 -9.00 32.47 16.42
N GLY A 263 -8.54 33.72 16.58
CA GLY A 263 -9.30 34.80 17.18
C GLY A 263 -10.68 34.91 16.53
N MET A 264 -11.71 34.93 17.36
CA MET A 264 -13.10 35.02 16.92
C MET A 264 -13.32 36.33 16.16
N SER A 265 -13.41 36.22 14.85
CA SER A 265 -14.14 37.26 14.10
C SER A 265 -15.61 37.27 14.53
N ASN A 266 -16.17 38.43 14.71
CA ASN A 266 -17.42 38.75 15.37
C ASN A 266 -18.71 38.21 14.72
N SER A 267 -18.66 37.08 14.05
CA SER A 267 -19.83 36.39 13.49
C SER A 267 -19.96 35.01 14.13
N VAL A 268 -20.63 34.97 15.25
CA VAL A 268 -20.93 33.77 16.01
C VAL A 268 -22.05 33.02 15.35
N VAL A 269 -21.73 31.92 14.68
CA VAL A 269 -22.72 30.86 14.47
C VAL A 269 -22.03 29.52 14.75
N GLY A 270 -22.20 29.01 15.96
CA GLY A 270 -21.87 27.65 16.35
C GLY A 270 -20.40 27.43 16.72
N ALA A 271 -20.16 26.90 17.91
CA ALA A 271 -18.85 26.39 18.31
C ALA A 271 -18.54 25.11 17.54
N THR A 272 -17.58 25.14 16.63
CA THR A 272 -17.05 23.92 16.00
C THR A 272 -16.03 23.30 16.93
N MET A 273 -16.35 22.14 17.52
CA MET A 273 -15.42 21.39 18.34
C MET A 273 -14.63 20.42 17.46
N GLY A 274 -13.32 20.41 17.61
CA GLY A 274 -12.41 19.51 16.91
C GLY A 274 -11.24 20.25 16.27
N GLN A 275 -10.19 19.51 15.95
CA GLN A 275 -9.01 20.03 15.25
C GLN A 275 -8.73 19.15 14.03
N SER A 276 -8.55 19.78 12.88
CA SER A 276 -7.96 19.14 11.71
C SER A 276 -6.59 19.78 11.43
N VAL A 277 -5.59 18.97 11.12
CA VAL A 277 -4.28 19.46 10.70
C VAL A 277 -4.23 19.38 9.19
N ASN A 278 -4.24 20.52 8.53
CA ASN A 278 -4.12 20.62 7.08
C ASN A 278 -2.66 20.81 6.67
N ASP A 279 -1.89 21.50 7.52
CA ASP A 279 -0.52 21.87 7.24
C ASP A 279 0.32 21.84 8.53
N ILE A 280 1.58 21.47 8.39
CA ILE A 280 2.60 21.54 9.44
C ILE A 280 3.61 22.60 9.01
N MET A 281 3.89 23.57 9.87
CA MET A 281 4.92 24.58 9.63
C MET A 281 6.27 24.04 10.09
N THR A 282 7.25 24.04 9.23
CA THR A 282 8.65 23.72 9.52
C THR A 282 9.52 24.94 9.28
N GLN A 283 10.78 24.91 9.75
CA GLN A 283 11.75 25.98 9.47
C GLN A 283 12.00 26.17 7.95
N PHE A 284 11.81 25.09 7.17
CA PHE A 284 12.04 25.05 5.73
C PHE A 284 10.80 25.36 4.89
N GLY A 285 9.68 25.65 5.52
CA GLY A 285 8.46 26.01 4.83
C GLY A 285 7.23 25.26 5.34
N LYS A 286 6.13 25.47 4.64
CA LYS A 286 4.83 24.88 4.91
C LYS A 286 4.72 23.51 4.26
N VAL A 287 4.41 22.48 5.05
CA VAL A 287 4.22 21.10 4.60
C VAL A 287 2.73 20.76 4.64
N ALA A 288 2.11 20.56 3.48
CA ALA A 288 0.71 20.17 3.39
C ALA A 288 0.51 18.70 3.81
N VAL A 289 -0.45 18.46 4.69
CA VAL A 289 -0.81 17.11 5.15
C VAL A 289 -1.77 16.46 4.15
N LYS A 290 -1.34 15.37 3.53
CA LYS A 290 -2.13 14.60 2.59
C LYS A 290 -2.39 13.20 3.12
N THR A 291 -3.66 12.84 3.23
CA THR A 291 -4.08 11.52 3.71
C THR A 291 -4.51 10.65 2.55
N ASP A 292 -3.89 9.48 2.39
CA ASP A 292 -4.29 8.51 1.41
C ASP A 292 -4.59 7.16 2.08
N LYS A 293 -5.80 6.65 1.89
CA LYS A 293 -6.26 5.39 2.49
C LYS A 293 -5.54 4.18 1.90
N PHE A 294 -5.09 4.30 0.67
CA PHE A 294 -4.43 3.22 -0.07
C PHE A 294 -2.91 3.26 0.05
N PHE A 295 -2.38 4.27 0.75
CA PHE A 295 -0.97 4.39 1.03
C PHE A 295 -0.52 3.38 2.08
N ASP A 296 0.55 2.62 1.79
CA ASP A 296 1.18 1.63 2.69
C ASP A 296 0.16 0.67 3.34
N VAL A 297 -0.63 0.01 2.52
CA VAL A 297 -1.69 -0.91 2.97
C VAL A 297 -1.09 -2.23 3.43
N ARG A 298 -0.89 -2.38 4.73
CA ARG A 298 -0.43 -3.62 5.38
C ARG A 298 -1.59 -4.26 6.13
N ARG A 299 -2.27 -5.19 5.46
CA ARG A 299 -3.41 -5.91 6.06
C ARG A 299 -2.90 -7.10 6.86
N PRO A 300 -3.33 -7.25 8.12
CA PRO A 300 -3.01 -8.44 8.90
C PRO A 300 -3.72 -9.67 8.34
N ILE A 301 -3.12 -10.82 8.57
CA ILE A 301 -3.73 -12.14 8.32
C ILE A 301 -3.72 -12.96 9.61
N LYS A 302 -4.57 -13.97 9.68
CA LYS A 302 -4.57 -14.98 10.74
C LYS A 302 -3.91 -16.25 10.26
N ALA A 303 -3.44 -17.06 11.19
CA ALA A 303 -2.84 -18.36 10.87
C ALA A 303 -3.82 -19.33 10.17
N SER A 304 -5.12 -19.12 10.35
CA SER A 304 -6.22 -19.89 9.71
C SER A 304 -6.66 -19.31 8.35
N ALA A 305 -5.97 -18.31 7.81
CA ALA A 305 -6.33 -17.71 6.52
C ALA A 305 -6.27 -18.74 5.39
N THR A 306 -7.18 -18.63 4.45
CA THR A 306 -7.23 -19.47 3.24
C THR A 306 -6.56 -18.79 2.06
N ALA A 307 -6.25 -19.54 1.02
CA ALA A 307 -5.72 -18.97 -0.22
C ALA A 307 -6.69 -17.94 -0.81
N SER A 308 -6.15 -16.81 -1.28
CA SER A 308 -6.95 -15.68 -1.80
C SER A 308 -7.55 -15.95 -3.18
N SER A 309 -7.06 -16.98 -3.88
CA SER A 309 -7.53 -17.35 -5.22
C SER A 309 -7.28 -18.84 -5.49
N PRO A 310 -8.13 -19.51 -6.29
CA PRO A 310 -7.87 -20.88 -6.76
C PRO A 310 -6.59 -20.99 -7.62
N LYS A 311 -6.10 -19.89 -8.16
CA LYS A 311 -4.85 -19.81 -8.94
C LYS A 311 -3.65 -19.31 -8.12
N ALA A 312 -3.79 -19.23 -6.80
CA ALA A 312 -2.69 -18.96 -5.89
C ALA A 312 -1.68 -20.12 -5.89
N PRO A 313 -0.41 -19.88 -5.52
CA PRO A 313 0.56 -20.95 -5.37
C PRO A 313 0.19 -21.91 -4.24
N GLY A 314 0.87 -23.05 -4.20
CA GLY A 314 0.83 -23.96 -3.05
C GLY A 314 1.40 -23.31 -1.79
N ILE A 315 1.13 -23.93 -0.63
CA ILE A 315 1.68 -23.50 0.66
C ILE A 315 3.19 -23.81 0.66
N PRO A 316 4.06 -22.86 1.09
CA PRO A 316 5.48 -23.14 1.28
C PRO A 316 5.70 -24.34 2.21
N VAL A 317 6.82 -25.02 2.06
CA VAL A 317 7.15 -26.18 2.92
C VAL A 317 8.13 -25.73 3.99
N ALA A 318 7.92 -26.16 5.23
CA ALA A 318 8.80 -25.86 6.34
C ALA A 318 10.20 -26.46 6.08
N GLY A 319 11.25 -25.71 6.35
CA GLY A 319 12.62 -26.21 6.40
C GLY A 319 12.87 -27.02 7.68
N GLY A 320 14.07 -27.59 7.81
CA GLY A 320 14.44 -28.42 8.96
C GLY A 320 14.32 -27.68 10.30
N THR A 321 14.83 -26.46 10.38
CA THR A 321 14.62 -25.55 11.52
C THR A 321 13.78 -24.38 11.07
N LYS A 322 12.48 -24.40 11.37
CA LYS A 322 11.51 -23.39 10.90
C LYS A 322 11.93 -21.95 11.24
N SER A 323 12.41 -21.74 12.47
CA SER A 323 12.88 -20.46 12.98
C SER A 323 14.00 -20.65 13.99
N ALA A 324 15.01 -19.80 13.93
CA ALA A 324 16.14 -19.81 14.87
C ALA A 324 16.53 -18.37 15.23
N VAL A 325 16.85 -18.15 16.49
CA VAL A 325 17.43 -16.89 16.97
C VAL A 325 18.93 -16.92 16.79
N VAL A 326 19.49 -15.86 16.19
CA VAL A 326 20.93 -15.74 15.87
C VAL A 326 21.44 -14.43 16.44
N ALA A 327 22.66 -14.42 16.97
CA ALA A 327 23.33 -13.21 17.40
C ALA A 327 23.60 -12.30 16.18
N ASP A 328 23.21 -11.04 16.25
CA ASP A 328 23.37 -10.06 15.18
C ASP A 328 23.45 -8.65 15.76
N THR A 329 24.53 -7.96 15.48
CA THR A 329 24.75 -6.58 15.96
C THR A 329 24.07 -5.52 15.10
N LYS A 330 23.63 -5.89 13.89
CA LYS A 330 22.94 -4.99 12.96
C LYS A 330 21.42 -4.98 13.13
N THR A 331 20.91 -5.60 14.19
CA THR A 331 19.48 -5.75 14.42
C THR A 331 18.86 -4.54 15.10
N ASN A 332 17.61 -4.21 14.75
CA ASN A 332 16.81 -3.21 15.45
C ASN A 332 15.98 -3.81 16.61
N PHE A 333 16.16 -5.07 16.96
CA PHE A 333 15.52 -5.65 18.15
C PHE A 333 16.10 -5.13 19.47
N VAL A 334 17.14 -4.32 19.45
CA VAL A 334 17.72 -3.71 20.66
C VAL A 334 16.65 -3.02 21.50
N LEU A 335 15.79 -2.21 20.89
CA LEU A 335 14.71 -1.48 21.56
C LEU A 335 13.39 -2.28 21.65
N HIS A 336 13.26 -3.31 20.81
CA HIS A 336 12.03 -4.07 20.65
C HIS A 336 12.20 -5.55 21.00
N ALA A 337 13.05 -5.86 21.99
CA ALA A 337 13.16 -7.21 22.52
C ALA A 337 11.80 -7.72 23.01
N GLY A 338 11.47 -8.97 22.69
CA GLY A 338 10.16 -9.54 23.02
C GLY A 338 9.91 -10.87 22.35
N SER A 339 8.68 -11.38 22.45
CA SER A 339 8.31 -12.64 21.83
C SER A 339 7.40 -12.37 20.62
N TYR A 340 7.69 -13.10 19.52
CA TYR A 340 7.04 -12.89 18.22
C TYR A 340 6.64 -14.22 17.57
N GLY A 341 5.60 -14.17 16.76
CA GLY A 341 5.19 -15.27 15.89
C GLY A 341 5.45 -14.95 14.43
N TYR A 342 5.76 -15.96 13.61
CA TYR A 342 6.05 -15.79 12.19
C TYR A 342 5.20 -16.72 11.32
N LEU A 343 4.72 -16.17 10.20
CA LEU A 343 4.08 -16.90 9.12
C LEU A 343 4.78 -16.55 7.80
N VAL A 344 4.70 -17.45 6.84
CA VAL A 344 5.11 -17.20 5.45
C VAL A 344 3.99 -17.64 4.50
N THR A 345 3.76 -16.85 3.47
CA THR A 345 2.87 -17.19 2.36
C THR A 345 3.63 -17.11 1.04
N ALA A 346 3.22 -17.91 0.08
CA ALA A 346 3.68 -17.80 -1.30
C ALA A 346 2.69 -16.95 -2.11
N LYS A 347 3.20 -16.10 -2.98
CA LYS A 347 2.39 -15.19 -3.78
C LYS A 347 2.78 -15.26 -5.25
N ASN A 348 1.80 -15.07 -6.12
CA ASN A 348 1.96 -14.86 -7.54
C ASN A 348 1.04 -13.73 -8.03
N ARG A 349 0.95 -13.51 -9.35
CA ARG A 349 0.08 -12.47 -9.92
C ARG A 349 -1.41 -12.70 -9.69
N TYR A 350 -1.84 -13.91 -9.37
CA TYR A 350 -3.25 -14.26 -9.18
C TYR A 350 -3.70 -14.20 -7.74
N GLY A 351 -2.77 -14.36 -6.80
CA GLY A 351 -3.13 -14.37 -5.39
C GLY A 351 -2.03 -14.88 -4.48
N GLU A 352 -2.40 -15.07 -3.24
CA GLU A 352 -1.55 -15.47 -2.13
C GLU A 352 -2.05 -16.79 -1.55
N SER A 353 -1.12 -17.69 -1.19
CA SER A 353 -1.42 -18.99 -0.62
C SER A 353 -1.95 -18.89 0.82
N ALA A 354 -2.48 -19.98 1.34
CA ALA A 354 -2.64 -20.12 2.77
C ALA A 354 -1.28 -20.04 3.48
N PRO A 355 -1.23 -19.52 4.73
CA PRO A 355 0.01 -19.32 5.45
C PRO A 355 0.61 -20.62 5.99
N LEU A 356 1.95 -20.71 5.97
CA LEU A 356 2.72 -21.70 6.70
C LEU A 356 3.13 -21.11 8.06
N LYS A 357 2.87 -21.81 9.16
CA LYS A 357 3.39 -21.46 10.50
C LYS A 357 4.88 -21.80 10.60
N LEU A 358 5.71 -20.77 10.82
CA LEU A 358 7.14 -20.92 11.09
C LEU A 358 7.44 -20.97 12.58
N THR A 359 6.51 -20.53 13.43
CA THR A 359 6.59 -20.62 14.89
C THR A 359 5.32 -21.26 15.43
N ASP A 360 5.47 -22.29 16.24
CA ASP A 360 4.35 -22.95 16.91
C ASP A 360 4.05 -22.27 18.26
N THR A 361 5.06 -21.71 18.90
CA THR A 361 4.98 -20.88 20.11
C THR A 361 5.65 -19.54 19.87
N ALA A 362 5.33 -18.53 20.69
CA ALA A 362 5.97 -17.24 20.59
C ALA A 362 7.49 -17.35 20.82
N LEU A 363 8.29 -16.96 19.82
CA LEU A 363 9.73 -17.01 19.83
C LEU A 363 10.30 -15.80 20.55
N ALA A 364 11.01 -16.02 21.66
CA ALA A 364 11.66 -14.95 22.41
C ALA A 364 12.92 -14.47 21.68
N VAL A 365 13.01 -13.17 21.42
CA VAL A 365 14.14 -12.48 20.79
C VAL A 365 14.65 -11.43 21.75
N ALA A 366 15.93 -11.53 22.13
CA ALA A 366 16.59 -10.55 22.99
C ALA A 366 17.25 -9.43 22.17
N ALA A 367 17.75 -8.41 22.84
CA ALA A 367 18.58 -7.38 22.24
C ALA A 367 19.80 -8.01 21.55
N ASN A 368 20.25 -7.43 20.45
CA ASN A 368 21.36 -7.92 19.61
C ASN A 368 21.16 -9.34 19.04
N GLN A 369 19.93 -9.70 18.81
CA GLN A 369 19.57 -10.94 18.13
C GLN A 369 18.69 -10.64 16.91
N SER A 370 18.74 -11.51 15.91
CA SER A 370 17.87 -11.54 14.74
C SER A 370 17.22 -12.91 14.61
N VAL A 371 16.23 -13.05 13.74
CA VAL A 371 15.54 -14.33 13.54
C VAL A 371 15.78 -14.81 12.12
N ASP A 372 16.38 -16.00 12.01
CA ASP A 372 16.52 -16.72 10.74
C ASP A 372 15.29 -17.62 10.54
N LEU A 373 14.57 -17.41 9.46
CA LEU A 373 13.39 -18.18 9.05
C LEU A 373 13.77 -19.11 7.91
N GLN A 374 13.42 -20.39 8.00
CA GLN A 374 13.77 -21.39 7.00
C GLN A 374 12.52 -22.05 6.42
N PHE A 375 12.40 -21.96 5.12
CA PHE A 375 11.33 -22.60 4.34
C PHE A 375 11.80 -22.86 2.91
N THR A 376 11.07 -23.68 2.18
CA THR A 376 11.34 -24.01 0.77
C THR A 376 10.10 -23.76 -0.08
N ALA A 377 10.30 -23.77 -1.39
CA ALA A 377 9.22 -23.63 -2.35
C ALA A 377 8.15 -24.72 -2.15
N PRO A 378 6.87 -24.42 -2.48
CA PRO A 378 5.82 -25.42 -2.48
C PRO A 378 6.18 -26.63 -3.35
N VAL A 379 5.88 -27.82 -2.88
CA VAL A 379 6.02 -29.05 -3.67
C VAL A 379 4.71 -29.31 -4.41
N GLY A 380 4.76 -29.32 -5.74
CA GLY A 380 3.57 -29.48 -6.57
C GLY A 380 2.73 -28.23 -6.67
N GLY A 381 1.67 -28.29 -7.46
CA GLY A 381 0.76 -27.17 -7.71
C GLY A 381 0.87 -26.65 -9.15
N ALA A 382 -0.27 -26.26 -9.70
CA ALA A 382 -0.35 -25.78 -11.10
C ALA A 382 0.26 -24.37 -11.28
N TYR A 383 0.48 -23.64 -10.19
CA TYR A 383 0.92 -22.25 -10.24
C TYR A 383 2.16 -22.05 -9.35
N ALA A 384 3.28 -21.69 -9.99
CA ALA A 384 4.53 -21.44 -9.29
C ALA A 384 4.48 -20.14 -8.45
N PRO A 385 5.16 -20.09 -7.30
CA PRO A 385 5.34 -18.85 -6.55
C PRO A 385 6.34 -17.93 -7.28
N THR A 386 6.05 -16.64 -7.28
CA THR A 386 6.98 -15.61 -7.76
C THR A 386 7.65 -14.88 -6.61
N CYS A 387 6.99 -14.80 -5.46
CA CYS A 387 7.54 -14.22 -4.24
C CYS A 387 6.95 -14.87 -2.97
N TYR A 388 7.59 -14.56 -1.85
CA TYR A 388 7.15 -14.95 -0.52
C TYR A 388 6.95 -13.72 0.32
N VAL A 389 5.84 -13.68 1.08
CA VAL A 389 5.55 -12.60 2.03
C VAL A 389 5.76 -13.13 3.43
N ILE A 390 6.60 -12.45 4.20
CA ILE A 390 6.86 -12.77 5.60
C ILE A 390 5.96 -11.91 6.48
N TYR A 391 5.29 -12.58 7.40
CA TYR A 391 4.40 -11.96 8.37
C TYR A 391 4.92 -12.16 9.79
N ARG A 392 4.78 -11.14 10.62
CA ARG A 392 5.15 -11.18 12.03
C ARG A 392 4.03 -10.59 12.89
N THR A 393 3.89 -11.09 14.10
CA THR A 393 3.00 -10.51 15.10
C THR A 393 3.57 -9.22 15.66
N LYS A 394 2.74 -8.38 16.26
CA LYS A 394 3.21 -7.43 17.29
C LYS A 394 3.81 -8.24 18.46
N LYS A 395 4.42 -7.57 19.42
CA LYS A 395 4.94 -8.24 20.62
C LYS A 395 3.79 -8.94 21.36
N VAL A 396 3.92 -10.25 21.57
CA VAL A 396 2.89 -11.11 22.17
C VAL A 396 3.51 -12.04 23.22
N THR A 397 2.74 -12.43 24.21
CA THR A 397 3.19 -13.42 25.23
C THR A 397 2.89 -14.86 24.78
N ALA A 398 1.79 -15.07 24.03
CA ALA A 398 1.40 -16.36 23.51
C ALA A 398 0.75 -16.21 22.13
N LEU A 399 0.80 -17.24 21.31
CA LEU A 399 0.13 -17.32 20.01
C LEU A 399 -1.21 -18.01 20.18
N THR A 400 -2.26 -17.37 19.64
CA THR A 400 -3.64 -17.89 19.62
C THR A 400 -4.15 -17.92 18.17
N ASP A 401 -5.26 -18.57 17.91
CA ASP A 401 -5.87 -18.60 16.58
C ASP A 401 -6.44 -17.24 16.15
N THR A 402 -6.64 -16.33 17.11
CA THR A 402 -7.08 -14.95 16.84
C THR A 402 -5.92 -13.98 16.65
N THR A 403 -4.67 -14.42 16.87
CA THR A 403 -3.49 -13.58 16.72
C THR A 403 -3.36 -13.06 15.29
N GLU A 404 -3.13 -11.75 15.14
CA GLU A 404 -2.93 -11.09 13.87
C GLU A 404 -1.45 -11.01 13.53
N TYR A 405 -1.13 -11.33 12.28
CA TYR A 405 0.21 -11.27 11.72
C TYR A 405 0.24 -10.21 10.62
N TYR A 406 1.18 -9.30 10.69
CA TYR A 406 1.34 -8.18 9.77
C TYR A 406 2.47 -8.44 8.79
N PRO A 407 2.32 -8.08 7.50
CA PRO A 407 3.38 -8.24 6.53
C PRO A 407 4.54 -7.29 6.88
N ILE A 408 5.75 -7.82 6.95
CA ILE A 408 6.96 -7.05 7.24
C ILE A 408 7.79 -6.81 5.98
N PHE A 409 8.01 -7.82 5.15
CA PHE A 409 8.68 -7.69 3.87
C PHE A 409 8.31 -8.82 2.90
N THR A 410 8.57 -8.56 1.62
CA THR A 410 8.33 -9.52 0.52
C THR A 410 9.67 -9.86 -0.13
N ILE A 411 9.88 -11.12 -0.46
CA ILE A 411 11.12 -11.64 -1.02
C ILE A 411 10.82 -12.26 -2.38
N PRO A 412 11.54 -11.89 -3.45
CA PRO A 412 11.48 -12.60 -4.72
C PRO A 412 11.87 -14.08 -4.55
N ALA A 413 11.17 -14.98 -5.23
CA ALA A 413 11.45 -16.42 -5.12
C ALA A 413 12.88 -16.77 -5.57
N SER A 414 13.45 -16.01 -6.50
CA SER A 414 14.83 -16.16 -6.96
C SER A 414 15.89 -15.89 -5.89
N MET A 415 15.59 -15.04 -4.91
CA MET A 415 16.54 -14.66 -3.85
C MET A 415 16.55 -15.66 -2.68
N LEU A 416 15.54 -16.51 -2.55
CA LEU A 416 15.47 -17.50 -1.45
C LEU A 416 16.64 -18.47 -1.48
N ALA A 417 17.07 -18.91 -2.65
CA ALA A 417 18.16 -19.88 -2.81
C ALA A 417 19.51 -19.34 -2.27
N ALA A 418 19.77 -18.05 -2.46
CA ALA A 418 21.01 -17.41 -2.01
C ALA A 418 20.97 -16.98 -0.54
N GLY A 419 19.78 -16.91 0.08
CA GLY A 419 19.54 -16.32 1.39
C GLY A 419 19.23 -14.82 1.29
N TYR A 420 18.53 -14.30 2.28
CA TYR A 420 18.08 -12.90 2.30
C TYR A 420 18.55 -12.17 3.55
N ASP A 421 18.99 -10.91 3.39
CA ASP A 421 19.50 -10.02 4.45
C ASP A 421 20.60 -10.66 5.31
N GLY A 422 21.62 -11.22 4.65
CA GLY A 422 22.78 -11.84 5.31
C GLY A 422 22.53 -13.22 5.94
N ALA A 423 21.38 -13.83 5.70
CA ALA A 423 21.10 -15.20 6.10
C ALA A 423 21.81 -16.22 5.18
N ALA A 424 22.02 -17.43 5.69
CA ALA A 424 22.52 -18.54 4.88
C ALA A 424 21.52 -18.96 3.79
N ALA A 425 21.97 -19.75 2.83
CA ALA A 425 21.13 -20.28 1.75
C ALA A 425 19.82 -20.89 2.27
N THR A 426 18.72 -20.64 1.56
CA THR A 426 17.34 -21.04 1.92
C THR A 426 16.79 -20.45 3.22
N LYS A 427 17.46 -19.45 3.78
CA LYS A 427 17.03 -18.75 4.98
C LYS A 427 16.78 -17.28 4.70
N VAL A 428 15.94 -16.71 5.53
CA VAL A 428 15.55 -15.30 5.48
C VAL A 428 15.75 -14.71 6.87
N ARG A 429 16.51 -13.63 6.96
CA ARG A 429 16.78 -12.97 8.25
C ARG A 429 15.86 -11.80 8.47
N ASP A 430 15.21 -11.78 9.63
CA ASP A 430 14.48 -10.62 10.14
C ASP A 430 15.35 -9.89 11.16
N ARG A 431 15.76 -8.67 10.82
CA ARG A 431 16.51 -7.72 11.65
C ARG A 431 15.62 -6.66 12.28
N ASN A 432 14.31 -6.82 12.24
CA ASN A 432 13.35 -5.81 12.71
C ASN A 432 13.48 -4.44 12.04
N ARG A 433 13.86 -4.41 10.77
CA ARG A 433 13.92 -3.16 10.00
C ARG A 433 12.53 -2.53 9.81
N ILE A 434 11.53 -3.38 9.72
CA ILE A 434 10.11 -3.00 9.67
C ILE A 434 9.40 -3.62 10.86
N ILE A 435 8.77 -2.77 11.68
CA ILE A 435 8.01 -3.20 12.84
C ILE A 435 6.59 -3.59 12.42
N ALA A 436 6.10 -4.72 12.94
CA ALA A 436 4.78 -5.25 12.60
C ALA A 436 3.66 -4.30 13.04
N GLY A 437 2.73 -4.01 12.13
CA GLY A 437 1.57 -3.15 12.40
C GLY A 437 1.82 -1.65 12.29
N THR A 438 3.04 -1.23 11.98
CA THR A 438 3.39 0.18 11.77
C THR A 438 3.09 0.66 10.35
N LYS A 439 3.11 1.96 10.15
CA LYS A 439 2.92 2.64 8.85
C LYS A 439 4.15 3.47 8.50
N SER A 440 4.19 3.95 7.27
CA SER A 440 5.21 4.91 6.83
C SER A 440 4.60 6.20 6.33
N ALA A 441 5.42 7.26 6.28
CA ALA A 441 5.09 8.54 5.66
C ALA A 441 6.19 8.92 4.67
N LEU A 442 5.83 9.66 3.63
CA LEU A 442 6.77 10.26 2.68
C LEU A 442 6.69 11.78 2.78
N ILE A 443 7.85 12.44 2.86
CA ILE A 443 7.99 13.89 2.79
C ILE A 443 8.80 14.22 1.54
N TYR A 444 8.23 15.03 0.66
CA TYR A 444 8.87 15.40 -0.60
C TYR A 444 8.22 16.64 -1.22
N TYR A 445 8.85 17.17 -2.24
CA TYR A 445 8.31 18.19 -3.13
C TYR A 445 7.69 17.52 -4.35
N ASN A 446 6.43 17.85 -4.67
CA ASN A 446 5.72 17.24 -5.79
C ASN A 446 5.98 18.00 -7.07
N ASP A 447 7.08 17.68 -7.74
CA ASP A 447 7.51 18.27 -8.99
C ASP A 447 7.82 17.18 -10.01
N SER A 448 7.62 17.52 -11.27
CA SER A 448 7.91 16.66 -12.42
C SER A 448 9.39 16.25 -12.51
N GLN A 449 10.31 17.04 -11.94
CA GLN A 449 11.73 16.69 -11.86
C GLN A 449 12.07 15.66 -10.78
N ILE A 450 11.17 15.41 -9.83
CA ILE A 450 11.40 14.49 -8.72
C ILE A 450 10.60 13.22 -8.93
N ASN A 451 9.30 13.35 -9.20
CA ASN A 451 8.38 12.21 -9.35
C ASN A 451 7.33 12.48 -10.42
N GLU A 452 7.14 11.54 -11.30
CA GLU A 452 6.12 11.58 -12.35
C GLU A 452 5.45 10.23 -12.56
N TYR A 453 4.21 10.26 -13.05
CA TYR A 453 3.56 9.09 -13.59
C TYR A 453 3.63 9.13 -15.12
N LEU A 454 4.46 8.25 -15.68
CA LEU A 454 4.67 8.12 -17.12
C LEU A 454 3.53 7.33 -17.74
N GLN A 455 2.80 7.91 -18.70
CA GLN A 455 1.69 7.27 -19.38
C GLN A 455 2.03 7.01 -20.86
N PHE A 456 1.90 5.75 -21.30
CA PHE A 456 1.95 5.38 -22.71
C PHE A 456 0.54 5.43 -23.31
N GLY A 457 0.00 6.64 -23.42
CA GLY A 457 -1.37 6.93 -23.85
C GLY A 457 -2.38 7.03 -22.72
N ASP A 458 -3.51 7.67 -23.00
CA ASP A 458 -4.58 7.89 -22.04
C ASP A 458 -5.28 6.59 -21.64
N THR A 459 -5.89 6.60 -20.44
CA THR A 459 -6.76 5.50 -20.02
C THR A 459 -7.92 5.36 -21.01
N ARG A 460 -8.04 4.20 -21.61
CA ARG A 460 -9.02 3.94 -22.68
C ARG A 460 -9.88 2.72 -22.41
N LYS A 461 -11.11 2.80 -22.90
CA LYS A 461 -12.03 1.66 -22.97
C LYS A 461 -11.86 0.97 -24.34
N LEU A 462 -11.75 -0.35 -24.32
CA LEU A 462 -11.76 -1.20 -25.51
C LEU A 462 -12.98 -2.13 -25.45
N ASP A 463 -13.84 -2.05 -26.44
CA ASP A 463 -14.98 -2.95 -26.56
C ASP A 463 -14.57 -4.17 -27.40
N PHE A 464 -14.88 -5.38 -26.88
CA PHE A 464 -14.62 -6.61 -27.60
C PHE A 464 -15.74 -6.96 -28.58
N ALA A 465 -15.44 -7.75 -29.59
CA ALA A 465 -16.44 -8.28 -30.53
C ALA A 465 -17.52 -9.08 -29.76
N ILE A 466 -18.77 -8.95 -30.21
CA ILE A 466 -19.90 -9.66 -29.64
C ILE A 466 -19.88 -11.09 -30.19
N THR A 467 -19.53 -12.07 -29.36
CA THR A 467 -19.50 -13.50 -29.67
C THR A 467 -20.59 -14.30 -28.96
N ALA A 468 -21.26 -13.68 -28.00
CA ALA A 468 -22.34 -14.24 -27.20
C ALA A 468 -23.34 -13.13 -26.86
N PRO A 469 -24.57 -13.39 -26.40
CA PRO A 469 -25.53 -12.37 -25.98
C PRO A 469 -25.05 -11.66 -24.70
N SER A 470 -23.88 -11.04 -24.79
CA SER A 470 -23.22 -10.25 -23.74
C SER A 470 -22.21 -9.29 -24.36
N ARG A 471 -22.09 -8.11 -23.79
CA ARG A 471 -21.06 -7.14 -24.16
C ARG A 471 -19.91 -7.20 -23.18
N ARG A 472 -18.71 -7.46 -23.71
CA ARG A 472 -17.45 -7.45 -22.96
C ARG A 472 -16.67 -6.20 -23.31
N PHE A 473 -16.01 -5.63 -22.33
CA PHE A 473 -15.12 -4.49 -22.51
C PHE A 473 -13.91 -4.63 -21.57
N ALA A 474 -12.82 -3.97 -21.94
CA ALA A 474 -11.67 -3.78 -21.06
C ALA A 474 -11.40 -2.29 -20.86
N ILE A 475 -10.99 -1.91 -19.67
CA ILE A 475 -10.45 -0.59 -19.36
C ILE A 475 -8.95 -0.78 -19.19
N LEU A 476 -8.17 -0.06 -19.99
CA LEU A 476 -6.73 -0.22 -20.09
C LEU A 476 -6.03 1.08 -19.68
N ASN A 477 -5.00 0.95 -18.87
CA ASN A 477 -4.06 2.02 -18.52
C ASN A 477 -2.64 1.47 -18.71
N TYR A 478 -1.82 2.19 -19.45
CA TYR A 478 -0.44 1.82 -19.70
C TYR A 478 0.44 2.90 -19.09
N GLY A 479 1.21 2.53 -18.08
CA GLY A 479 2.05 3.52 -17.39
C GLY A 479 2.90 2.91 -16.30
N THR A 480 3.72 3.76 -15.69
CA THR A 480 4.62 3.43 -14.59
C THR A 480 4.96 4.70 -13.81
N PRO A 481 5.04 4.66 -12.47
CA PRO A 481 5.63 5.76 -11.73
C PRO A 481 7.13 5.83 -11.98
N CYS A 482 7.69 7.02 -12.02
CA CYS A 482 9.11 7.26 -12.15
C CYS A 482 9.58 8.22 -11.06
N LEU A 483 10.58 7.82 -10.29
CA LEU A 483 11.29 8.68 -9.35
C LEU A 483 12.65 9.06 -9.95
N TYR A 484 12.77 10.29 -10.42
CA TYR A 484 14.03 10.79 -11.00
C TYR A 484 15.09 11.07 -9.94
N GLN A 485 14.68 11.55 -8.78
CA GLN A 485 15.58 11.95 -7.69
C GLN A 485 15.13 11.32 -6.35
N PRO A 486 15.32 9.99 -6.17
CA PRO A 486 14.85 9.29 -4.98
C PRO A 486 15.42 9.82 -3.67
N ALA A 487 16.67 10.30 -3.65
CA ALA A 487 17.33 10.84 -2.46
C ALA A 487 16.67 12.13 -1.93
N LYS A 488 15.94 12.89 -2.77
CA LYS A 488 15.20 14.09 -2.37
C LYS A 488 13.82 13.77 -1.75
N ILE A 489 13.52 12.51 -1.55
CA ILE A 489 12.33 12.04 -0.85
C ILE A 489 12.78 11.45 0.48
N CYS A 490 12.26 11.96 1.60
CA CYS A 490 12.51 11.36 2.91
C CYS A 490 11.34 10.45 3.30
N ARG A 491 11.66 9.23 3.71
CA ARG A 491 10.70 8.25 4.18
C ARG A 491 10.84 8.07 5.69
N ILE A 492 9.77 8.37 6.42
CA ILE A 492 9.65 8.03 7.84
C ILE A 492 9.02 6.64 7.92
N ILE A 493 9.71 5.68 8.51
CA ILE A 493 9.25 4.29 8.66
C ILE A 493 8.86 4.01 10.11
N ASN A 494 8.18 2.88 10.35
CA ASN A 494 7.84 2.39 11.67
C ASN A 494 7.03 3.36 12.52
N ILE A 495 6.14 4.16 11.90
CA ILE A 495 5.21 5.02 12.63
C ILE A 495 4.11 4.12 13.22
N GLY A 496 4.01 4.08 14.53
CA GLY A 496 3.08 3.24 15.27
C GLY A 496 2.13 4.01 16.18
N ASP A 497 1.78 3.37 17.27
CA ASP A 497 0.84 3.87 18.28
C ASP A 497 1.44 3.93 19.69
N GLU A 498 2.72 3.62 19.84
CA GLU A 498 3.40 3.69 21.13
C GLU A 498 3.48 5.15 21.64
N GLY A 499 3.00 5.38 22.85
CA GLY A 499 2.92 6.73 23.42
C GLY A 499 1.55 7.41 23.31
N LEU A 500 0.52 6.75 22.74
CA LEU A 500 -0.87 7.24 22.82
C LEU A 500 -1.50 6.98 24.19
N GLY A 501 -0.86 6.42 25.17
CA GLY A 501 -1.50 6.06 26.43
C GLY A 501 -2.75 5.19 26.22
N ALA A 502 -2.89 4.10 26.94
CA ALA A 502 -4.08 3.26 26.90
C ALA A 502 -5.31 3.99 27.45
#